data_7e8e50a33e6a0ea7ac963d70d9f5f738
#
_entry.id   7e8e50a33e6a0ea7ac963d70d9f5f738
#
_cell.length_a   1.000
_cell.length_b   1.000
_cell.length_c   1.000
_cell.angle_alpha   90.00
_cell.angle_beta   90.00
_cell.angle_gamma   90.00
#
_symmetry.space_group_name_H-M   'P 1'
#
loop_
_entity.id
_entity.type
_entity.pdbx_description
1 polymer ?
#
loop_
_entity_poly.entity_id
_entity_poly.type
_entity_poly.pdbx_seq_one_letter_code
_entity_poly.pdbx_strand_id
1 'polypeptide(L)'
;METNFTEKQLEDKDNKSSEKILRKCVHCGFCNATCPTYNLLGDELDGPRGRIYLIKDMLEKNKPANEKIVKHIDRCLSCYSCMTTCPSGVNYMHLIDHGRSHIEKTYKRPFGERIIRNFLAWSLSRGINFRIVSILTL
;
A
#
# COMPACT_ATOMS: atom_id res chain seq x y z
N MET A 1 -16.12 -3.69 7.23
CA MET A 1 -16.60 -2.29 7.07
C MET A 1 -17.56 -2.22 5.90
N GLU A 2 -18.47 -1.25 5.90
CA GLU A 2 -19.36 -1.00 4.76
C GLU A 2 -18.57 -0.50 3.53
N THR A 3 -18.97 -0.93 2.33
CA THR A 3 -18.33 -0.59 1.06
C THR A 3 -19.38 -0.13 0.05
N ASN A 4 -19.03 0.86 -0.78
CA ASN A 4 -19.91 1.52 -1.74
C ASN A 4 -19.32 1.49 -3.16
N PHE A 5 -18.92 0.29 -3.63
CA PHE A 5 -18.49 0.10 -5.00
C PHE A 5 -19.67 0.03 -5.95
N THR A 6 -19.58 0.66 -7.11
CA THR A 6 -20.57 0.52 -8.19
C THR A 6 -20.41 -0.83 -8.89
N GLU A 7 -21.49 -1.33 -9.54
CA GLU A 7 -21.44 -2.60 -10.30
C GLU A 7 -20.33 -2.58 -11.35
N LYS A 8 -20.19 -1.45 -12.06
CA LYS A 8 -19.11 -1.27 -13.06
C LYS A 8 -17.71 -1.38 -12.48
N GLN A 9 -17.47 -0.90 -11.25
CA GLN A 9 -16.18 -1.06 -10.57
C GLN A 9 -15.93 -2.51 -10.17
N LEU A 10 -16.98 -3.28 -9.87
CA LEU A 10 -16.90 -4.68 -9.49
C LEU A 10 -16.72 -5.65 -10.67
N GLU A 11 -16.81 -5.17 -11.92
CA GLU A 11 -16.41 -5.94 -13.11
C GLU A 11 -14.90 -6.19 -13.13
N ASP A 12 -14.12 -5.26 -12.57
CA ASP A 12 -12.68 -5.44 -12.38
C ASP A 12 -12.40 -6.46 -11.25
N LYS A 13 -11.56 -7.45 -11.55
CA LYS A 13 -11.24 -8.54 -10.62
C LYS A 13 -10.53 -8.06 -9.35
N ASP A 14 -9.66 -7.07 -9.49
CA ASP A 14 -8.87 -6.53 -8.36
C ASP A 14 -9.78 -5.71 -7.42
N ASN A 15 -10.68 -4.91 -7.98
CA ASN A 15 -11.69 -4.19 -7.20
C ASN A 15 -12.62 -5.16 -6.47
N LYS A 16 -13.11 -6.18 -7.15
CA LYS A 16 -14.00 -7.20 -6.56
C LYS A 16 -13.32 -7.96 -5.43
N SER A 17 -12.03 -8.28 -5.59
CA SER A 17 -11.24 -8.93 -4.55
C SER A 17 -11.03 -7.99 -3.36
N SER A 18 -10.63 -6.74 -3.62
CA SER A 18 -10.45 -5.72 -2.59
C SER A 18 -11.72 -5.44 -1.81
N GLU A 19 -12.86 -5.36 -2.47
CA GLU A 19 -14.17 -5.17 -1.84
C GLU A 19 -14.49 -6.29 -0.85
N LYS A 20 -14.30 -7.56 -1.24
CA LYS A 20 -14.49 -8.71 -0.34
C LYS A 20 -13.57 -8.66 0.89
N ILE A 21 -12.31 -8.22 0.70
CA ILE A 21 -11.35 -8.09 1.78
C ILE A 21 -11.72 -6.93 2.70
N LEU A 22 -12.11 -5.78 2.16
CA LEU A 22 -12.57 -4.61 2.91
C LEU A 22 -13.78 -4.94 3.78
N ARG A 23 -14.75 -5.72 3.29
CA ARG A 23 -15.91 -6.17 4.08
C ARG A 23 -15.55 -7.02 5.29
N LYS A 24 -14.46 -7.79 5.23
CA LYS A 24 -13.97 -8.56 6.40
C LYS A 24 -13.41 -7.65 7.49
N CYS A 25 -12.96 -6.43 7.16
CA CYS A 25 -12.35 -5.54 8.13
C CYS A 25 -13.41 -4.91 9.05
N VAL A 26 -13.36 -5.21 10.34
CA VAL A 26 -14.22 -4.59 11.38
C VAL A 26 -13.62 -3.30 11.95
N HIS A 27 -12.48 -2.87 11.42
CA HIS A 27 -11.81 -1.61 11.78
C HIS A 27 -11.42 -1.47 13.27
N CYS A 28 -11.18 -2.59 13.97
CA CYS A 28 -10.89 -2.63 15.40
C CYS A 28 -9.53 -2.03 15.80
N GLY A 29 -8.55 -2.00 14.89
CA GLY A 29 -7.24 -1.40 15.15
C GLY A 29 -6.18 -2.31 15.77
N PHE A 30 -6.44 -3.59 16.05
CA PHE A 30 -5.43 -4.53 16.58
C PHE A 30 -4.19 -4.63 15.72
N CYS A 31 -4.33 -4.46 14.41
CA CYS A 31 -3.21 -4.45 13.47
C CYS A 31 -2.23 -3.28 13.68
N ASN A 32 -2.64 -2.19 14.33
CA ASN A 32 -1.77 -1.04 14.58
C ASN A 32 -0.68 -1.37 15.61
N ALA A 33 -0.97 -2.20 16.61
CA ALA A 33 -0.04 -2.55 17.67
C ALA A 33 1.25 -3.23 17.15
N THR A 34 1.14 -3.99 16.06
CA THR A 34 2.29 -4.70 15.45
C THR A 34 2.92 -3.95 14.28
N CYS A 35 2.41 -2.76 13.94
CA CYS A 35 2.90 -1.99 12.82
C CYS A 35 4.10 -1.11 13.21
N PRO A 36 5.32 -1.34 12.66
CA PRO A 36 6.49 -0.57 13.03
C PRO A 36 6.36 0.91 12.65
N THR A 37 5.75 1.24 11.53
CA THR A 37 5.59 2.64 11.11
C THR A 37 4.58 3.39 11.99
N TYR A 38 3.52 2.74 12.44
CA TYR A 38 2.59 3.32 13.41
C TYR A 38 3.26 3.57 14.76
N ASN A 39 4.02 2.58 15.27
CA ASN A 39 4.68 2.70 16.57
C ASN A 39 5.76 3.78 16.60
N LEU A 40 6.45 4.01 15.47
CA LEU A 40 7.50 5.04 15.38
C LEU A 40 6.96 6.44 15.12
N LEU A 41 5.91 6.57 14.30
CA LEU A 41 5.44 7.88 13.83
C LEU A 41 4.21 8.40 14.58
N GLY A 42 3.45 7.53 15.25
CA GLY A 42 2.25 7.89 16.00
C GLY A 42 1.08 8.39 15.16
N ASP A 43 1.17 8.33 13.82
CA ASP A 43 0.12 8.77 12.90
C ASP A 43 -0.77 7.60 12.51
N GLU A 44 -2.09 7.74 12.70
CA GLU A 44 -3.07 6.71 12.34
C GLU A 44 -2.99 6.30 10.86
N LEU A 45 -2.70 7.26 9.96
CA LEU A 45 -2.57 6.99 8.53
C LEU A 45 -1.29 6.21 8.18
N ASP A 46 -0.31 6.16 9.07
CA ASP A 46 0.88 5.33 8.95
C ASP A 46 0.69 3.92 9.54
N GLY A 47 -0.51 3.64 10.07
CA GLY A 47 -0.96 2.32 10.52
C GLY A 47 -1.73 1.54 9.43
N PRO A 48 -1.88 0.20 9.58
CA PRO A 48 -2.63 -0.61 8.63
C PRO A 48 -4.10 -0.20 8.55
N ARG A 49 -4.73 0.13 9.69
CA ARG A 49 -6.12 0.57 9.77
C ARG A 49 -6.35 1.84 8.95
N GLY A 50 -5.52 2.85 9.15
CA GLY A 50 -5.61 4.10 8.41
C GLY A 50 -5.34 3.92 6.91
N ARG A 51 -4.34 3.10 6.54
CA ARG A 51 -4.06 2.76 5.14
C ARG A 51 -5.21 2.03 4.46
N ILE A 52 -5.87 1.09 5.14
CA ILE A 52 -7.07 0.43 4.63
C ILE A 52 -8.16 1.46 4.32
N TYR A 53 -8.35 2.44 5.19
CA TYR A 53 -9.32 3.51 4.96
C TYR A 53 -8.95 4.38 3.75
N LEU A 54 -7.68 4.77 3.61
CA LEU A 54 -7.19 5.54 2.46
C LEU A 54 -7.38 4.77 1.14
N ILE A 55 -7.05 3.47 1.13
CA ILE A 55 -7.22 2.61 -0.06
C ILE A 55 -8.70 2.50 -0.41
N LYS A 56 -9.56 2.24 0.58
CA LYS A 56 -11.01 2.19 0.40
C LYS A 56 -11.53 3.46 -0.25
N ASP A 57 -11.23 4.63 0.34
CA ASP A 57 -11.73 5.93 -0.16
C ASP A 57 -11.25 6.21 -1.59
N MET A 58 -10.01 5.88 -1.90
CA MET A 58 -9.41 6.05 -3.22
C MET A 58 -10.09 5.17 -4.27
N LEU A 59 -10.30 3.88 -3.97
CA LEU A 59 -10.88 2.92 -4.90
C LEU A 59 -12.39 3.16 -5.11
N GLU A 60 -13.17 3.37 -4.05
CA GLU A 60 -14.61 3.62 -4.14
C GLU A 60 -14.93 4.87 -4.94
N LYS A 61 -14.18 5.94 -4.72
CA LYS A 61 -14.39 7.21 -5.42
C LYS A 61 -13.70 7.26 -6.78
N ASN A 62 -12.96 6.23 -7.14
CA ASN A 62 -12.13 6.17 -8.35
C ASN A 62 -11.31 7.45 -8.56
N LYS A 63 -10.75 7.98 -7.47
CA LYS A 63 -9.99 9.23 -7.47
C LYS A 63 -8.52 8.96 -7.76
N PRO A 64 -7.85 9.87 -8.47
CA PRO A 64 -6.40 9.84 -8.54
C PRO A 64 -5.81 10.01 -7.13
N ALA A 65 -4.71 9.31 -6.87
CA ALA A 65 -4.00 9.46 -5.62
C ALA A 65 -3.44 10.89 -5.49
N ASN A 66 -3.50 11.43 -4.27
CA ASN A 66 -2.85 12.69 -3.93
C ASN A 66 -1.57 12.44 -3.13
N GLU A 67 -0.76 13.47 -2.95
CA GLU A 67 0.51 13.42 -2.22
C GLU A 67 0.36 12.84 -0.80
N LYS A 68 -0.72 13.20 -0.09
CA LYS A 68 -1.00 12.69 1.25
C LYS A 68 -1.19 11.17 1.24
N ILE A 69 -2.01 10.65 0.34
CA ILE A 69 -2.26 9.20 0.21
C ILE A 69 -0.95 8.49 -0.14
N VAL A 70 -0.23 9.00 -1.14
CA VAL A 70 1.05 8.42 -1.60
C VAL A 70 2.05 8.34 -0.46
N LYS A 71 2.22 9.41 0.31
CA LYS A 71 3.12 9.47 1.47
C LYS A 71 2.86 8.33 2.45
N HIS A 72 1.62 8.12 2.86
CA HIS A 72 1.29 7.10 3.86
C HIS A 72 1.33 5.67 3.31
N ILE A 73 0.94 5.46 2.05
CA ILE A 73 1.01 4.15 1.39
C ILE A 73 2.46 3.74 1.12
N ASP A 74 3.31 4.67 0.67
CA ASP A 74 4.73 4.41 0.41
C ASP A 74 5.54 4.11 1.68
N ARG A 75 5.16 4.67 2.82
CA ARG A 75 5.77 4.36 4.13
C ARG A 75 5.51 2.95 4.64
N CYS A 76 4.58 2.21 4.03
CA CYS A 76 4.36 0.82 4.40
C CYS A 76 5.57 -0.05 4.03
N LEU A 77 6.15 -0.72 5.02
CA LEU A 77 7.32 -1.58 4.84
C LEU A 77 6.99 -2.96 4.22
N SER A 78 5.72 -3.26 3.99
CA SER A 78 5.26 -4.58 3.50
C SER A 78 5.76 -5.76 4.36
N CYS A 79 5.93 -5.56 5.66
CA CYS A 79 6.36 -6.61 6.59
C CYS A 79 5.25 -7.59 6.96
N TYR A 80 3.97 -7.24 6.69
CA TYR A 80 2.76 -8.03 6.90
C TYR A 80 2.50 -8.53 8.33
N SER A 81 3.22 -8.05 9.34
CA SER A 81 2.97 -8.37 10.75
C SER A 81 1.53 -8.07 11.18
N CYS A 82 0.90 -7.08 10.56
CA CYS A 82 -0.50 -6.74 10.79
C CYS A 82 -1.50 -7.83 10.36
N MET A 83 -1.11 -8.72 9.44
CA MET A 83 -1.98 -9.82 8.99
C MET A 83 -2.07 -10.93 10.04
N THR A 84 -0.97 -11.24 10.71
CA THR A 84 -0.93 -12.28 11.74
C THR A 84 -1.70 -11.88 13.00
N THR A 85 -1.82 -10.58 13.25
CA THR A 85 -2.54 -10.04 14.42
C THR A 85 -4.03 -9.82 14.14
N CYS A 86 -4.46 -9.89 12.88
CA CYS A 86 -5.84 -9.56 12.50
C CYS A 86 -6.80 -10.70 12.85
N PRO A 87 -7.76 -10.53 13.80
CA PRO A 87 -8.71 -11.57 14.15
C PRO A 87 -9.73 -11.85 13.04
N SER A 88 -9.95 -10.89 12.14
CA SER A 88 -10.87 -11.01 10.99
C SER A 88 -10.21 -11.59 9.73
N GLY A 89 -8.92 -11.93 9.78
CA GLY A 89 -8.20 -12.51 8.65
C GLY A 89 -8.18 -11.63 7.39
N VAL A 90 -7.98 -10.32 7.57
CA VAL A 90 -7.90 -9.37 6.46
C VAL A 90 -6.62 -9.60 5.67
N ASN A 91 -6.73 -9.90 4.38
CA ASN A 91 -5.58 -9.98 3.47
C ASN A 91 -5.07 -8.58 3.13
N TYR A 92 -4.29 -8.00 4.03
CA TYR A 92 -3.73 -6.66 3.88
C TYR A 92 -2.73 -6.57 2.73
N MET A 93 -1.99 -7.65 2.43
CA MET A 93 -1.05 -7.71 1.32
C MET A 93 -1.73 -7.34 0.00
N HIS A 94 -2.85 -7.98 -0.32
CA HIS A 94 -3.60 -7.67 -1.54
C HIS A 94 -4.07 -6.21 -1.58
N LEU A 95 -4.55 -5.66 -0.47
CA LEU A 95 -5.02 -4.28 -0.42
C LEU A 95 -3.89 -3.27 -0.67
N ILE A 96 -2.73 -3.46 -0.04
CA ILE A 96 -1.60 -2.52 -0.19
C ILE A 96 -1.01 -2.60 -1.61
N ASP A 97 -0.94 -3.79 -2.21
CA ASP A 97 -0.45 -3.97 -3.57
C ASP A 97 -1.41 -3.37 -4.60
N HIS A 98 -2.71 -3.56 -4.42
CA HIS A 98 -3.73 -2.92 -5.28
C HIS A 98 -3.70 -1.40 -5.13
N GLY A 99 -3.60 -0.88 -3.89
CA GLY A 99 -3.46 0.56 -3.64
C GLY A 99 -2.22 1.16 -4.32
N ARG A 100 -1.07 0.48 -4.25
CA ARG A 100 0.16 0.88 -4.95
C ARG A 100 0.00 0.85 -6.47
N SER A 101 -0.62 -0.20 -7.01
CA SER A 101 -0.90 -0.29 -8.45
C SER A 101 -1.77 0.87 -8.93
N HIS A 102 -2.80 1.24 -8.16
CA HIS A 102 -3.64 2.40 -8.48
C HIS A 102 -2.85 3.72 -8.41
N ILE A 103 -1.98 3.89 -7.42
CA ILE A 103 -1.09 5.06 -7.30
C ILE A 103 -0.19 5.18 -8.53
N GLU A 104 0.49 4.10 -8.93
CA GLU A 104 1.39 4.14 -10.10
C GLU A 104 0.65 4.50 -11.41
N LYS A 105 -0.62 4.14 -11.53
CA LYS A 105 -1.46 4.48 -12.69
C LYS A 105 -1.97 5.94 -12.67
N THR A 106 -2.18 6.52 -11.50
CA THR A 106 -2.92 7.78 -11.35
C THR A 106 -2.09 8.96 -10.83
N TYR A 107 -0.97 8.71 -10.15
CA TYR A 107 -0.12 9.73 -9.54
C TYR A 107 1.18 9.94 -10.31
N LYS A 108 1.45 11.18 -10.68
CA LYS A 108 2.72 11.57 -11.32
C LYS A 108 3.72 11.97 -10.25
N ARG A 109 4.68 11.09 -9.99
CA ARG A 109 5.75 11.34 -9.01
C ARG A 109 6.67 12.46 -9.46
N PRO A 110 7.22 13.25 -8.54
CA PRO A 110 8.28 14.23 -8.81
C PRO A 110 9.49 13.59 -9.53
N PHE A 111 10.17 14.37 -10.36
CA PHE A 111 11.25 13.88 -11.18
C PHE A 111 12.38 13.19 -10.38
N GLY A 112 12.77 13.79 -9.24
CA GLY A 112 13.81 13.22 -8.37
C GLY A 112 13.45 11.84 -7.80
N GLU A 113 12.22 11.67 -7.31
CA GLU A 113 11.75 10.37 -6.82
C GLU A 113 11.73 9.32 -7.92
N ARG A 114 11.33 9.70 -9.14
CA ARG A 114 11.31 8.81 -10.28
C ARG A 114 12.70 8.29 -10.63
N ILE A 115 13.71 9.17 -10.62
CA ILE A 115 15.10 8.76 -10.88
C ILE A 115 15.58 7.77 -9.84
N ILE A 116 15.39 8.08 -8.54
CA ILE A 116 15.82 7.21 -7.46
C ILE A 116 15.13 5.85 -7.55
N ARG A 117 13.82 5.82 -7.77
CA ARG A 117 13.05 4.56 -7.90
C ARG A 117 13.52 3.73 -9.11
N ASN A 118 13.75 4.36 -10.26
CA ASN A 118 14.24 3.66 -11.44
C ASN A 118 15.66 3.12 -11.22
N PHE A 119 16.53 3.88 -10.57
CA PHE A 119 17.87 3.44 -10.22
C PHE A 119 17.84 2.25 -9.27
N LEU A 120 17.01 2.31 -8.21
CA LEU A 120 16.83 1.19 -7.28
C LEU A 120 16.24 -0.05 -7.97
N ALA A 121 15.23 0.13 -8.81
CA ALA A 121 14.64 -0.96 -9.57
C ALA A 121 15.68 -1.61 -10.49
N TRP A 122 16.49 -0.82 -11.18
CA TRP A 122 17.56 -1.33 -12.04
C TRP A 122 18.66 -2.04 -11.23
N SER A 123 19.10 -1.47 -10.10
CA SER A 123 20.19 -2.03 -9.29
C SER A 123 19.78 -3.31 -8.57
N LEU A 124 18.54 -3.40 -8.07
CA LEU A 124 18.04 -4.53 -7.28
C LEU A 124 17.44 -5.66 -8.14
N SER A 125 17.01 -5.38 -9.38
CA SER A 125 16.33 -6.37 -10.24
C SER A 125 17.22 -7.47 -10.78
N ARG A 126 18.54 -7.25 -10.85
CA ARG A 126 19.51 -8.22 -11.38
C ARG A 126 20.72 -8.32 -10.46
N GLY A 127 21.10 -9.55 -10.09
CA GLY A 127 22.23 -9.79 -9.20
C GLY A 127 23.56 -9.21 -9.72
N ILE A 128 23.77 -9.16 -11.04
CA ILE A 128 24.93 -8.50 -11.67
C ILE A 128 24.97 -7.02 -11.39
N ASN A 129 23.83 -6.29 -11.58
CA ASN A 129 23.75 -4.87 -11.33
C ASN A 129 24.01 -4.55 -9.84
N PHE A 130 23.45 -5.37 -8.96
CA PHE A 130 23.65 -5.24 -7.52
C PHE A 130 25.14 -5.40 -7.15
N ARG A 131 25.84 -6.38 -7.72
CA ARG A 131 27.28 -6.59 -7.48
C ARG A 131 28.12 -5.39 -7.97
N ILE A 132 27.80 -4.85 -9.15
CA ILE A 132 28.50 -3.67 -9.68
C ILE A 132 28.32 -2.48 -8.73
N VAL A 133 27.10 -2.20 -8.30
CA VAL A 133 26.82 -1.09 -7.37
C VAL A 133 27.53 -1.32 -6.04
N SER A 134 27.52 -2.54 -5.49
CA SER A 134 28.22 -2.86 -4.24
C SER A 134 29.74 -2.69 -4.31
N ILE A 135 30.37 -3.02 -5.45
CA ILE A 135 31.82 -2.83 -5.63
C ILE A 135 32.16 -1.34 -5.74
N LEU A 136 31.29 -0.53 -6.35
CA LEU A 136 31.52 0.92 -6.50
C LEU A 136 31.28 1.69 -5.19
N THR A 137 30.63 1.11 -4.20
CA THR A 137 30.33 1.72 -2.89
C THR A 137 31.27 1.28 -1.76
N LEU A 138 32.17 0.34 -2.05
CA LEU A 138 33.27 -0.09 -1.15
C LEU A 138 34.54 0.71 -1.44
#